data_7a9830b02a197265f3780c667870df3f
#
_entry.id   7a9830b02a197265f3780c667870df3f
#
_cell.length_a   1.000
_cell.length_b   1.000
_cell.length_c   1.000
_cell.angle_alpha   90.00
_cell.angle_beta   90.00
_cell.angle_gamma   90.00
#
_symmetry.space_group_name_H-M   'P 1'
#
loop_
_entity.id
_entity.type
_entity.pdbx_description
1 polymer ?
#
loop_
_entity_poly.entity_id
_entity_poly.type
_entity_poly.pdbx_seq_one_letter_code
_entity_poly.pdbx_strand_id
1 'polypeptide(L)'
;MARKLKIDTGEPTLAPYSPGINVKDHIWLSGQIDISVEGIEAQTRGTLAKIDELLAAANSSKADLVKVTVLLADIGYYSTVNEIYSEWLEGEMPPSRAAYGLSLIHI
;
A
#
# COMPACT_ATOMS: atom_id res chain seq x y z
N MET A 1 -5.29 -28.42 1.17
CA MET A 1 -5.86 -27.16 1.64
C MET A 1 -4.78 -26.10 1.76
N ALA A 2 -5.00 -24.94 1.19
CA ALA A 2 -4.02 -23.85 1.30
C ALA A 2 -4.02 -23.27 2.71
N ARG A 3 -2.84 -23.03 3.24
CA ARG A 3 -2.67 -22.40 4.54
C ARG A 3 -2.21 -20.96 4.33
N LYS A 4 -2.83 -20.04 5.04
CA LYS A 4 -2.37 -18.65 5.01
C LYS A 4 -1.16 -18.47 5.92
N LEU A 5 -0.20 -17.68 5.46
CA LEU A 5 1.00 -17.35 6.20
C LEU A 5 1.08 -15.84 6.38
N LYS A 6 1.40 -15.41 7.58
CA LYS A 6 1.54 -13.98 7.88
C LYS A 6 2.81 -13.43 7.25
N ILE A 7 2.69 -12.27 6.63
CA ILE A 7 3.83 -11.47 6.17
C ILE A 7 4.08 -10.42 7.25
N ASP A 8 5.32 -10.31 7.72
CA ASP A 8 5.64 -9.48 8.87
C ASP A 8 7.01 -8.84 8.69
N THR A 9 7.12 -7.55 8.98
CA THR A 9 8.38 -6.81 9.01
C THR A 9 8.96 -6.72 10.42
N GLY A 10 8.27 -7.28 11.42
CA GLY A 10 8.67 -7.21 12.82
C GLY A 10 8.07 -6.03 13.58
N GLU A 11 7.41 -5.10 12.89
CA GLU A 11 6.76 -3.98 13.55
C GLU A 11 5.36 -4.38 14.04
N PRO A 12 4.94 -3.87 15.22
CA PRO A 12 3.61 -4.17 15.73
C PRO A 12 2.53 -3.47 14.92
N THR A 13 1.37 -4.11 14.82
CA THR A 13 0.18 -3.49 14.25
C THR A 13 -0.65 -2.83 15.34
N LEU A 14 -1.41 -1.79 14.98
CA LEU A 14 -2.23 -1.04 15.92
C LEU A 14 -3.59 -1.69 16.20
N ALA A 15 -3.93 -2.73 15.47
CA ALA A 15 -5.22 -3.40 15.55
C ALA A 15 -5.03 -4.89 15.20
N PRO A 16 -6.05 -5.74 15.44
CA PRO A 16 -5.92 -7.18 15.20
C PRO A 16 -5.99 -7.54 13.72
N TYR A 17 -4.92 -7.24 13.00
CA TYR A 17 -4.77 -7.65 11.60
C TYR A 17 -3.30 -7.98 11.33
N SER A 18 -3.05 -8.75 10.29
CA SER A 18 -1.71 -8.99 9.79
C SER A 18 -1.35 -7.95 8.73
N PRO A 19 -0.10 -7.48 8.67
CA PRO A 19 0.30 -6.55 7.62
C PRO A 19 0.14 -7.10 6.22
N GLY A 20 0.26 -8.40 6.07
CA GLY A 20 0.02 -9.09 4.82
C GLY A 20 -0.17 -10.58 5.04
N ILE A 21 -0.75 -11.23 4.05
CA ILE A 21 -1.03 -12.68 4.08
C ILE A 21 -0.57 -13.27 2.76
N ASN A 22 0.13 -14.39 2.83
CA ASN A 22 0.49 -15.20 1.68
C ASN A 22 -0.37 -16.47 1.68
N VAL A 23 -1.09 -16.69 0.59
CA VAL A 23 -1.88 -17.92 0.38
C VAL A 23 -1.55 -18.46 -1.00
N LYS A 24 -0.92 -19.63 -1.04
CA LYS A 24 -0.39 -20.21 -2.29
C LYS A 24 0.58 -19.19 -2.93
N ASP A 25 0.32 -18.78 -4.15
CA ASP A 25 1.15 -17.82 -4.87
C ASP A 25 0.56 -16.40 -4.87
N HIS A 26 -0.37 -16.14 -3.96
CA HIS A 26 -1.03 -14.84 -3.86
C HIS A 26 -0.66 -14.14 -2.56
N ILE A 27 -0.38 -12.84 -2.67
CA ILE A 27 -0.05 -11.99 -1.55
C ILE A 27 -1.13 -10.93 -1.43
N TRP A 28 -1.65 -10.78 -0.21
CA TRP A 28 -2.65 -9.76 0.11
C TRP A 28 -2.07 -8.85 1.18
N LEU A 29 -1.94 -7.58 0.89
CA LEU A 29 -1.44 -6.60 1.85
C LEU A 29 -2.60 -5.83 2.46
N SER A 30 -2.53 -5.60 3.77
CA SER A 30 -3.43 -4.68 4.45
C SER A 30 -3.17 -3.25 3.99
N GLY A 31 -4.13 -2.38 4.18
CA GLY A 31 -3.95 -0.97 3.87
C GLY A 31 -2.79 -0.38 4.64
N GLN A 32 -1.97 0.41 3.98
CA GLN A 32 -0.81 1.06 4.57
C GLN A 32 -1.01 2.56 4.62
N ILE A 33 -0.51 3.17 5.68
CA ILE A 33 -0.52 4.60 5.88
C ILE A 33 0.73 4.99 6.65
N ASP A 34 1.24 6.18 6.40
CA ASP A 34 2.35 6.71 7.18
C ASP A 34 1.89 7.96 7.93
N ILE A 35 1.62 7.80 9.22
CA ILE A 35 1.22 8.88 10.11
C ILE A 35 2.40 9.50 10.85
N SER A 36 3.62 9.01 10.62
CA SER A 36 4.82 9.52 11.28
C SER A 36 5.31 10.83 10.70
N VAL A 37 4.79 11.22 9.53
CA VAL A 37 5.20 12.43 8.82
C VAL A 37 3.97 13.26 8.47
N GLU A 38 4.18 14.55 8.20
CA GLU A 38 3.12 15.46 7.81
C GLU A 38 3.22 15.81 6.32
N GLY A 39 2.08 16.12 5.73
CA GLY A 39 1.97 16.51 4.35
C GLY A 39 1.76 15.34 3.41
N ILE A 40 0.99 15.58 2.36
CA ILE A 40 0.56 14.52 1.43
C ILE A 40 1.75 13.89 0.69
N GLU A 41 2.74 14.69 0.33
CA GLU A 41 3.91 14.18 -0.38
C GLU A 41 4.70 13.20 0.49
N ALA A 42 5.06 13.61 1.71
CA ALA A 42 5.82 12.77 2.63
C ALA A 42 5.04 11.53 3.03
N GLN A 43 3.74 11.66 3.29
CA GLN A 43 2.88 10.54 3.65
C GLN A 43 2.77 9.52 2.51
N THR A 44 2.67 10.00 1.29
CA THR A 44 2.60 9.12 0.11
C THR A 44 3.90 8.34 -0.07
N ARG A 45 5.03 9.03 0.02
CA ARG A 45 6.34 8.39 -0.11
C ARG A 45 6.57 7.36 1.00
N GLY A 46 6.20 7.71 2.23
CA GLY A 46 6.33 6.80 3.38
C GLY A 46 5.43 5.58 3.27
N THR A 47 4.21 5.77 2.79
CA THR A 47 3.27 4.66 2.56
C THR A 47 3.80 3.69 1.52
N LEU A 48 4.30 4.21 0.39
CA LEU A 48 4.87 3.37 -0.67
C LEU A 48 6.13 2.63 -0.19
N ALA A 49 6.94 3.28 0.65
CA ALA A 49 8.11 2.63 1.26
C ALA A 49 7.69 1.45 2.15
N LYS A 50 6.60 1.58 2.91
CA LYS A 50 6.07 0.48 3.71
C LYS A 50 5.61 -0.69 2.85
N ILE A 51 4.98 -0.39 1.72
CA ILE A 51 4.57 -1.42 0.76
C ILE A 51 5.80 -2.15 0.22
N ASP A 52 6.86 -1.42 -0.14
CA ASP A 52 8.12 -2.03 -0.58
C ASP A 52 8.70 -2.98 0.47
N GLU A 53 8.68 -2.57 1.75
CA GLU A 53 9.16 -3.41 2.85
C GLU A 53 8.35 -4.70 2.99
N LEU A 54 7.03 -4.60 2.89
CA LEU A 54 6.15 -5.76 2.99
C LEU A 54 6.34 -6.70 1.79
N LEU A 55 6.48 -6.15 0.59
CA LEU A 55 6.75 -6.96 -0.59
C LEU A 55 8.09 -7.69 -0.46
N ALA A 56 9.13 -7.01 0.02
CA ALA A 56 10.42 -7.62 0.25
C ALA A 56 10.34 -8.74 1.31
N ALA A 57 9.59 -8.51 2.39
CA ALA A 57 9.35 -9.53 3.42
C ALA A 57 8.62 -10.76 2.86
N ALA A 58 7.87 -10.59 1.79
CA ALA A 58 7.17 -11.68 1.10
C ALA A 58 7.98 -12.27 -0.06
N ASN A 59 9.24 -11.89 -0.21
CA ASN A 59 10.10 -12.27 -1.34
C ASN A 59 9.52 -11.85 -2.69
N SER A 60 8.91 -10.68 -2.74
CA SER A 60 8.29 -10.12 -3.94
C SER A 60 8.78 -8.70 -4.17
N SER A 61 8.25 -8.03 -5.17
CA SER A 61 8.56 -6.65 -5.47
C SER A 61 7.38 -5.98 -6.17
N LYS A 62 7.46 -4.67 -6.36
CA LYS A 62 6.42 -3.92 -7.06
C LYS A 62 6.23 -4.35 -8.51
N ALA A 63 7.20 -5.05 -9.10
CA ALA A 63 7.06 -5.64 -10.43
C ALA A 63 5.94 -6.68 -10.49
N ASP A 64 5.61 -7.29 -9.35
CA ASP A 64 4.59 -8.35 -9.25
C ASP A 64 3.21 -7.83 -8.86
N LEU A 65 3.03 -6.52 -8.70
CA LEU A 65 1.74 -5.95 -8.34
C LEU A 65 0.71 -6.16 -9.43
N VAL A 66 -0.47 -6.63 -9.03
CA VAL A 66 -1.59 -6.88 -9.94
C VAL A 66 -2.66 -5.80 -9.81
N LYS A 67 -2.97 -5.40 -8.58
CA LYS A 67 -3.98 -4.40 -8.30
C LYS A 67 -3.62 -3.55 -7.10
N VAL A 68 -3.86 -2.25 -7.22
CA VAL A 68 -3.66 -1.27 -6.14
C VAL A 68 -4.95 -0.47 -5.98
N THR A 69 -5.35 -0.24 -4.74
CA THR A 69 -6.44 0.69 -4.42
C THR A 69 -5.87 1.85 -3.63
N VAL A 70 -6.14 3.06 -4.08
CA VAL A 70 -5.68 4.29 -3.44
C VAL A 70 -6.89 4.97 -2.81
N LEU A 71 -6.82 5.20 -1.49
CA LEU A 71 -7.86 5.88 -0.75
C LEU A 71 -7.32 7.26 -0.33
N LEU A 72 -7.98 8.32 -0.80
CA LEU A 72 -7.56 9.69 -0.54
C LEU A 72 -8.54 10.36 0.41
N ALA A 73 -8.01 11.03 1.44
CA ALA A 73 -8.85 11.84 2.33
C ALA A 73 -9.49 13.00 1.58
N ASP A 74 -8.79 13.53 0.58
CA ASP A 74 -9.28 14.62 -0.28
C ASP A 74 -8.89 14.31 -1.72
N ILE A 75 -9.86 14.31 -2.62
CA ILE A 75 -9.62 14.03 -4.03
C ILE A 75 -8.71 15.10 -4.67
N GLY A 76 -8.59 16.26 -4.06
CA GLY A 76 -7.67 17.30 -4.50
C GLY A 76 -6.21 16.88 -4.44
N TYR A 77 -5.89 15.84 -3.67
CA TYR A 77 -4.53 15.28 -3.60
C TYR A 77 -4.19 14.33 -4.75
N TYR A 78 -5.15 14.04 -5.60
CA TYR A 78 -5.00 13.03 -6.67
C TYR A 78 -3.77 13.29 -7.54
N SER A 79 -3.56 14.53 -7.99
CA SER A 79 -2.43 14.87 -8.85
C SER A 79 -1.08 14.64 -8.19
N THR A 80 -0.94 15.07 -6.93
CA THR A 80 0.31 14.91 -6.18
C THR A 80 0.62 13.43 -5.94
N VAL A 81 -0.39 12.68 -5.52
CA VAL A 81 -0.23 11.24 -5.27
C VAL A 81 0.12 10.52 -6.57
N ASN A 82 -0.52 10.88 -7.68
CA ASN A 82 -0.23 10.29 -8.98
C ASN A 82 1.22 10.50 -9.42
N GLU A 83 1.76 11.70 -9.24
CA GLU A 83 3.15 11.98 -9.60
C GLU A 83 4.11 11.09 -8.83
N ILE A 84 3.91 10.97 -7.52
CA ILE A 84 4.76 10.15 -6.66
C ILE A 84 4.60 8.67 -6.99
N TYR A 85 3.36 8.24 -7.22
CA TYR A 85 3.05 6.87 -7.60
C TYR A 85 3.73 6.51 -8.93
N SER A 86 3.70 7.42 -9.91
CA SER A 86 4.37 7.22 -11.19
C SER A 86 5.89 7.10 -11.04
N GLU A 87 6.51 7.93 -10.21
CA GLU A 87 7.93 7.84 -9.90
C GLU A 87 8.26 6.48 -9.27
N TRP A 88 7.43 6.04 -8.34
CA TRP A 88 7.62 4.78 -7.63
C TRP A 88 7.56 3.57 -8.57
N LEU A 89 6.72 3.64 -9.60
CA LEU A 89 6.56 2.57 -10.58
C LEU A 89 7.41 2.75 -11.83
N GLU A 90 8.30 3.74 -11.86
CA GLU A 90 9.13 3.99 -13.02
C GLU A 90 9.89 2.74 -13.44
N GLY A 91 9.81 2.39 -14.72
CA GLY A 91 10.43 1.19 -15.26
C GLY A 91 9.61 -0.08 -15.11
N GLU A 92 8.49 -0.03 -14.41
CA GLU A 92 7.63 -1.20 -14.19
C GLU A 92 6.32 -1.06 -14.97
N MET A 93 5.74 -2.19 -15.34
CA MET A 93 4.39 -2.20 -15.90
C MET A 93 3.40 -1.88 -14.78
N PRO A 94 2.59 -0.81 -14.90
CA PRO A 94 1.66 -0.45 -13.85
C PRO A 94 0.61 -1.55 -13.59
N PRO A 95 0.25 -1.80 -12.34
CA PRO A 95 -0.87 -2.68 -12.02
C PRO A 95 -2.20 -1.98 -12.35
N SER A 96 -3.28 -2.75 -12.38
CA SER A 96 -4.61 -2.13 -12.42
C SER A 96 -4.83 -1.34 -11.12
N ARG A 97 -5.60 -0.27 -11.19
CA ARG A 97 -5.76 0.63 -10.06
C ARG A 97 -7.18 1.20 -9.96
N ALA A 98 -7.63 1.39 -8.72
CA ALA A 98 -8.79 2.21 -8.40
C ALA A 98 -8.35 3.28 -7.40
N ALA A 99 -8.89 4.49 -7.53
CA ALA A 99 -8.63 5.57 -6.61
C ALA A 99 -9.95 6.22 -6.20
N TYR A 100 -10.14 6.44 -4.90
CA TYR A 100 -11.36 7.02 -4.35
C TYR A 100 -11.03 8.18 -3.44
N GLY A 101 -11.77 9.28 -3.60
CA GLY A 101 -11.81 10.32 -2.59
C GLY A 101 -12.79 9.90 -1.51
N LEU A 102 -12.35 9.86 -0.27
CA LEU A 102 -13.19 9.56 0.86
C LEU A 102 -13.68 10.85 1.48
N SER A 103 -14.98 11.08 1.39
CA SER A 103 -15.62 12.13 2.17
C SER A 103 -15.72 11.62 3.61
N LEU A 104 -15.07 12.29 4.54
CA LEU A 104 -15.23 11.97 5.95
C LEU A 104 -16.60 12.47 6.39
N ILE A 105 -17.57 11.62 6.21
CA ILE A 105 -18.86 11.84 6.81
C ILE A 105 -18.71 11.44 8.27
N HIS A 106 -19.07 12.32 9.15
CA HIS A 106 -19.05 12.00 10.58
C HIS A 106 -20.00 10.85 10.86
N ILE A 107 -19.42 9.80 11.33
CA ILE A 107 -20.15 8.63 11.75
C ILE A 107 -20.26 8.67 13.27
#